data_b6198a6d36a70e247b6409f37af60b62
#
_entry.id   b6198a6d36a70e247b6409f37af60b62
#
_cell.length_a   1.000
_cell.length_b   1.000
_cell.length_c   1.000
_cell.angle_alpha   90.00
_cell.angle_beta   90.00
_cell.angle_gamma   90.00
#
_symmetry.space_group_name_H-M   'P 1'
#
loop_
_entity.id
_entity.type
_entity.pdbx_description
1 polymer ?
#
loop_
_entity_poly.entity_id
_entity_poly.type
_entity_poly.pdbx_seq_one_letter_code
_entity_poly.pdbx_strand_id
1 'polypeptide(L)'
;MKEIVTIENVSFNYHNRAVFKDFNLSIQEGDFLCVLGESGSGKSTLLSLILGLLKPSLGSVKIFNETLSNNASLRQKIGYIAQGNSLFPHLNAMQNMTFCLNLQGIDKQAAQKEAKALALKMGLNESLMDKFPNELSGGQAQRVGIIRGIIHRPKLILLDEPFSALDSFNRKNLQDLIKEIHQNSHATFIMVTHDESEAQKLATKTLEIKALK
;
A
#
# COMPACT_ATOMS: atom_id res chain seq x y z
N MET A 1 -8.87 -10.28 19.19
CA MET A 1 -7.92 -9.67 18.23
C MET A 1 -8.35 -8.23 18.04
N LYS A 2 -7.41 -7.31 17.81
CA LYS A 2 -7.70 -5.87 17.71
C LYS A 2 -8.05 -5.54 16.26
N GLU A 3 -9.16 -4.82 16.04
CA GLU A 3 -9.53 -4.33 14.71
C GLU A 3 -8.65 -3.13 14.33
N ILE A 4 -8.11 -3.17 13.12
CA ILE A 4 -7.26 -2.10 12.57
C ILE A 4 -8.05 -1.23 11.60
N VAL A 5 -8.89 -1.84 10.78
CA VAL A 5 -9.79 -1.14 9.86
C VAL A 5 -11.21 -1.62 10.13
N THR A 6 -12.12 -0.67 10.32
CA THR A 6 -13.55 -0.93 10.48
C THR A 6 -14.33 -0.02 9.53
N ILE A 7 -15.12 -0.62 8.66
CA ILE A 7 -16.01 0.04 7.72
C ILE A 7 -17.44 -0.38 8.08
N GLU A 8 -18.28 0.59 8.41
CA GLU A 8 -19.64 0.37 8.91
C GLU A 8 -20.66 1.06 8.01
N ASN A 9 -21.51 0.28 7.35
CA ASN A 9 -22.64 0.71 6.50
C ASN A 9 -22.25 1.80 5.49
N VAL A 10 -21.07 1.67 4.88
CA VAL A 10 -20.52 2.66 3.97
C VAL A 10 -21.26 2.60 2.64
N SER A 11 -21.79 3.75 2.21
CA SER A 11 -22.25 3.99 0.85
C SER A 11 -21.40 5.07 0.21
N PHE A 12 -21.03 4.88 -1.05
CA PHE A 12 -20.22 5.83 -1.82
C PHE A 12 -20.59 5.82 -3.29
N ASN A 13 -20.72 7.00 -3.88
CA ASN A 13 -21.04 7.20 -5.29
C ASN A 13 -20.04 8.16 -5.94
N TYR A 14 -19.63 7.89 -7.18
CA TYR A 14 -19.07 8.90 -8.07
C TYR A 14 -20.18 9.48 -8.92
N HIS A 15 -20.56 10.73 -8.69
CA HIS A 15 -21.72 11.37 -9.33
C HIS A 15 -22.97 10.47 -9.21
N ASN A 16 -23.44 9.92 -10.32
CA ASN A 16 -24.64 9.06 -10.38
C ASN A 16 -24.32 7.56 -10.36
N ARG A 17 -23.04 7.15 -10.24
CA ARG A 17 -22.63 5.73 -10.21
C ARG A 17 -22.34 5.30 -8.80
N ALA A 18 -23.17 4.40 -8.27
CA ALA A 18 -22.92 3.76 -6.99
C ALA A 18 -21.70 2.82 -7.09
N VAL A 19 -20.79 2.92 -6.11
CA VAL A 19 -19.63 2.02 -5.97
C VAL A 19 -19.79 1.11 -4.77
N PHE A 20 -20.25 1.67 -3.65
CA PHE A 20 -20.57 0.91 -2.44
C PHE A 20 -21.97 1.27 -1.96
N LYS A 21 -22.71 0.26 -1.46
CA LYS A 21 -24.01 0.40 -0.81
C LYS A 21 -24.03 -0.50 0.41
N ASP A 22 -24.22 0.12 1.59
CA ASP A 22 -24.26 -0.56 2.89
C ASP A 22 -23.08 -1.53 3.11
N PHE A 23 -21.89 -1.13 2.65
CA PHE A 23 -20.69 -1.97 2.67
C PHE A 23 -20.10 -2.03 4.09
N ASN A 24 -19.80 -3.23 4.54
CA ASN A 24 -19.22 -3.50 5.85
C ASN A 24 -17.96 -4.34 5.70
N LEU A 25 -16.92 -4.00 6.46
CA LEU A 25 -15.64 -4.73 6.48
C LEU A 25 -14.93 -4.50 7.80
N SER A 26 -14.41 -5.58 8.40
CA SER A 26 -13.54 -5.53 9.56
C SER A 26 -12.25 -6.30 9.27
N ILE A 27 -11.10 -5.66 9.54
CA ILE A 27 -9.76 -6.23 9.31
C ILE A 27 -9.01 -6.22 10.65
N GLN A 28 -8.50 -7.39 11.02
CA GLN A 28 -7.79 -7.60 12.28
C GLN A 28 -6.30 -7.27 12.16
N GLU A 29 -5.68 -6.92 13.27
CA GLU A 29 -4.23 -6.71 13.35
C GLU A 29 -3.49 -7.98 12.90
N GLY A 30 -2.51 -7.79 11.98
CA GLY A 30 -1.73 -8.87 11.41
C GLY A 30 -2.37 -9.61 10.23
N ASP A 31 -3.60 -9.28 9.83
CA ASP A 31 -4.19 -9.83 8.60
C ASP A 31 -3.41 -9.40 7.35
N PHE A 32 -3.36 -10.28 6.36
CA PHE A 32 -3.06 -9.93 4.97
C PHE A 32 -4.34 -10.11 4.16
N LEU A 33 -5.09 -9.02 3.96
CA LEU A 33 -6.31 -9.04 3.15
C LEU A 33 -5.98 -8.78 1.68
N CYS A 34 -6.33 -9.72 0.80
CA CYS A 34 -6.37 -9.46 -0.64
C CYS A 34 -7.80 -9.17 -1.10
N VAL A 35 -7.98 -8.02 -1.73
CA VAL A 35 -9.24 -7.58 -2.32
C VAL A 35 -9.19 -7.86 -3.82
N LEU A 36 -10.01 -8.79 -4.25
CA LEU A 36 -10.14 -9.23 -5.64
C LEU A 36 -11.33 -8.54 -6.33
N GLY A 37 -11.25 -8.40 -7.63
CA GLY A 37 -12.35 -7.89 -8.44
C GLY A 37 -11.88 -7.38 -9.80
N GLU A 38 -12.81 -7.24 -10.73
CA GLU A 38 -12.55 -6.71 -12.07
C GLU A 38 -12.11 -5.24 -12.04
N SER A 39 -11.56 -4.77 -13.16
CA SER A 39 -11.28 -3.34 -13.32
C SER A 39 -12.56 -2.52 -13.17
N GLY A 40 -12.51 -1.45 -12.38
CA GLY A 40 -13.69 -0.61 -12.12
C GLY A 40 -14.68 -1.15 -11.09
N SER A 41 -14.37 -2.25 -10.38
CA SER A 41 -15.24 -2.80 -9.31
C SER A 41 -15.24 -1.97 -8.01
N GLY A 42 -14.31 -1.01 -7.85
CA GLY A 42 -14.24 -0.17 -6.66
C GLY A 42 -13.04 -0.45 -5.74
N LYS A 43 -12.09 -1.32 -6.14
CA LYS A 43 -10.92 -1.66 -5.32
C LYS A 43 -10.09 -0.45 -4.88
N SER A 44 -9.66 0.39 -5.82
CA SER A 44 -8.89 1.62 -5.50
C SER A 44 -9.76 2.65 -4.76
N THR A 45 -11.09 2.63 -4.97
CA THR A 45 -12.03 3.44 -4.18
C THR A 45 -12.03 3.00 -2.72
N LEU A 46 -12.02 1.69 -2.45
CA LEU A 46 -11.89 1.16 -1.10
C LEU A 46 -10.60 1.65 -0.42
N LEU A 47 -9.45 1.54 -1.10
CA LEU A 47 -8.19 2.06 -0.56
C LEU A 47 -8.25 3.57 -0.30
N SER A 48 -8.88 4.34 -1.21
CA SER A 48 -9.03 5.79 -1.06
C SER A 48 -9.94 6.18 0.12
N LEU A 49 -10.99 5.41 0.40
CA LEU A 49 -11.83 5.56 1.59
C LEU A 49 -11.03 5.25 2.87
N ILE A 50 -10.26 4.15 2.87
CA ILE A 50 -9.38 3.77 3.99
C ILE A 50 -8.29 4.84 4.22
N LEU A 51 -7.72 5.44 3.17
CA LEU A 51 -6.75 6.54 3.26
C LEU A 51 -7.36 7.87 3.70
N GLY A 52 -8.69 7.98 3.76
CA GLY A 52 -9.40 9.23 4.02
C GLY A 52 -9.23 10.27 2.91
N LEU A 53 -8.87 9.83 1.69
CA LEU A 53 -8.83 10.67 0.49
C LEU A 53 -10.23 10.90 -0.08
N LEU A 54 -11.13 9.95 0.15
CA LEU A 54 -12.56 10.05 -0.14
C LEU A 54 -13.35 9.94 1.14
N LYS A 55 -14.48 10.65 1.19
CA LYS A 55 -15.45 10.57 2.30
C LYS A 55 -16.65 9.76 1.86
N PRO A 56 -17.12 8.80 2.66
CA PRO A 56 -18.36 8.09 2.35
C PRO A 56 -19.56 9.03 2.40
N SER A 57 -20.58 8.75 1.58
CA SER A 57 -21.86 9.48 1.61
C SER A 57 -22.67 9.12 2.85
N LEU A 58 -22.60 7.85 3.27
CA LEU A 58 -23.21 7.30 4.48
C LEU A 58 -22.23 6.34 5.15
N GLY A 59 -22.40 6.11 6.43
CA GLY A 59 -21.58 5.20 7.22
C GLY A 59 -20.28 5.81 7.73
N SER A 60 -19.37 4.96 8.19
CA SER A 60 -18.11 5.40 8.77
C SER A 60 -16.95 4.48 8.40
N VAL A 61 -15.75 5.09 8.30
CA VAL A 61 -14.46 4.37 8.16
C VAL A 61 -13.56 4.77 9.31
N LYS A 62 -13.14 3.78 10.09
CA LYS A 62 -12.23 3.96 11.22
C LYS A 62 -10.95 3.17 10.99
N ILE A 63 -9.81 3.77 11.29
CA ILE A 63 -8.49 3.15 11.27
C ILE A 63 -7.91 3.28 12.68
N PHE A 64 -7.47 2.16 13.27
CA PHE A 64 -7.03 2.12 14.67
C PHE A 64 -8.09 2.68 15.65
N ASN A 65 -9.38 2.46 15.37
CA ASN A 65 -10.56 3.00 16.09
C ASN A 65 -10.72 4.53 16.00
N GLU A 66 -10.02 5.20 15.11
CA GLU A 66 -10.11 6.64 14.89
C GLU A 66 -10.51 6.96 13.44
N THR A 67 -11.19 8.08 13.23
CA THR A 67 -11.43 8.59 11.87
C THR A 67 -10.24 9.40 11.38
N LEU A 68 -9.84 9.21 10.11
CA LEU A 68 -8.67 9.87 9.52
C LEU A 68 -8.86 11.39 9.27
N SER A 69 -10.03 11.93 9.56
CA SER A 69 -10.48 13.23 9.07
C SER A 69 -9.59 14.41 9.42
N ASN A 70 -8.58 14.37 10.26
CA ASN A 70 -7.61 15.47 10.46
C ASN A 70 -6.40 15.05 11.30
N ASN A 71 -6.13 13.73 11.40
CA ASN A 71 -5.08 13.25 12.27
C ASN A 71 -3.81 12.91 11.48
N ALA A 72 -2.87 13.87 11.38
CA ALA A 72 -1.58 13.67 10.69
C ALA A 72 -0.75 12.54 11.31
N SER A 73 -0.81 12.36 12.63
CA SER A 73 -0.08 11.29 13.33
C SER A 73 -0.61 9.90 12.98
N LEU A 74 -1.90 9.80 12.67
CA LEU A 74 -2.51 8.54 12.24
C LEU A 74 -2.04 8.14 10.84
N ARG A 75 -1.91 9.13 9.93
CA ARG A 75 -1.41 8.89 8.56
C ARG A 75 0.03 8.39 8.54
N GLN A 76 0.87 8.79 9.50
CA GLN A 76 2.24 8.29 9.63
C GLN A 76 2.31 6.78 9.98
N LYS A 77 1.21 6.20 10.45
CA LYS A 77 1.11 4.75 10.73
C LYS A 77 0.67 3.93 9.51
N ILE A 78 0.44 4.59 8.38
CA ILE A 78 -0.04 3.97 7.15
C ILE A 78 1.04 4.10 6.07
N GLY A 79 1.40 2.98 5.46
CA GLY A 79 2.19 2.93 4.23
C GLY A 79 1.26 2.76 3.03
N TYR A 80 1.47 3.54 1.97
CA TYR A 80 0.69 3.39 0.74
C TYR A 80 1.60 3.23 -0.46
N ILE A 81 1.40 2.15 -1.18
CA ILE A 81 2.05 1.83 -2.44
C ILE A 81 0.99 1.92 -3.54
N ALA A 82 1.00 3.02 -4.28
CA ALA A 82 0.06 3.26 -5.36
C ALA A 82 0.43 2.47 -6.61
N GLN A 83 -0.56 2.23 -7.46
CA GLN A 83 -0.38 1.65 -8.78
C GLN A 83 0.56 2.50 -9.66
N GLY A 84 1.47 1.84 -10.39
CA GLY A 84 2.39 2.49 -11.32
C GLY A 84 3.53 3.27 -10.65
N ASN A 85 4.17 4.15 -11.43
CA ASN A 85 5.31 4.95 -10.98
C ASN A 85 4.86 6.19 -10.18
N SER A 86 4.56 5.99 -8.91
CA SER A 86 4.13 7.07 -8.00
C SER A 86 5.30 7.76 -7.29
N LEU A 87 6.51 7.69 -7.84
CA LEU A 87 7.68 8.36 -7.29
C LEU A 87 7.60 9.88 -7.45
N PHE A 88 8.18 10.61 -6.52
CA PHE A 88 8.35 12.05 -6.66
C PHE A 88 9.38 12.35 -7.74
N PRO A 89 9.00 12.99 -8.86
CA PRO A 89 9.88 13.12 -10.04
C PRO A 89 11.08 14.01 -9.81
N HIS A 90 11.02 14.90 -8.83
CA HIS A 90 12.08 15.84 -8.44
C HIS A 90 13.04 15.28 -7.39
N LEU A 91 12.83 14.05 -6.92
CA LEU A 91 13.68 13.36 -5.96
C LEU A 91 14.34 12.14 -6.63
N ASN A 92 15.62 11.90 -6.33
CA ASN A 92 16.30 10.68 -6.77
C ASN A 92 15.78 9.44 -6.00
N ALA A 93 16.25 8.24 -6.35
CA ALA A 93 15.81 6.99 -5.74
C ALA A 93 16.05 6.97 -4.22
N MET A 94 17.23 7.38 -3.76
CA MET A 94 17.54 7.46 -2.34
C MET A 94 16.62 8.42 -1.60
N GLN A 95 16.39 9.60 -2.14
CA GLN A 95 15.51 10.62 -1.55
C GLN A 95 14.05 10.15 -1.52
N ASN A 96 13.58 9.46 -2.57
CA ASN A 96 12.27 8.83 -2.58
C ASN A 96 12.15 7.79 -1.47
N MET A 97 13.10 6.86 -1.36
CA MET A 97 13.07 5.80 -0.33
C MET A 97 13.08 6.37 1.08
N THR A 98 13.91 7.38 1.35
CA THR A 98 14.08 7.96 2.70
C THR A 98 13.05 9.02 3.06
N PHE A 99 12.15 9.39 2.14
CA PHE A 99 11.22 10.50 2.28
C PHE A 99 10.41 10.45 3.59
N CYS A 100 9.81 9.30 3.90
CA CYS A 100 9.00 9.14 5.11
C CYS A 100 9.84 9.22 6.40
N LEU A 101 11.06 8.69 6.41
CA LEU A 101 11.97 8.77 7.55
C LEU A 101 12.43 10.21 7.80
N ASN A 102 12.71 10.95 6.72
CA ASN A 102 13.08 12.36 6.82
C ASN A 102 11.94 13.21 7.42
N LEU A 103 10.67 12.92 7.05
CA LEU A 103 9.51 13.59 7.66
C LEU A 103 9.36 13.27 9.15
N GLN A 104 9.84 12.12 9.60
CA GLN A 104 9.84 11.73 11.01
C GLN A 104 11.04 12.28 11.77
N GLY A 105 11.93 13.04 11.12
CA GLY A 105 13.13 13.63 11.75
C GLY A 105 14.25 12.61 12.00
N ILE A 106 14.21 11.45 11.35
CA ILE A 106 15.29 10.46 11.45
C ILE A 106 16.56 11.01 10.80
N ASP A 107 17.69 10.80 11.45
CA ASP A 107 19.01 11.22 10.94
C ASP A 107 19.24 10.73 9.51
N LYS A 108 19.77 11.61 8.66
CA LYS A 108 19.97 11.35 7.23
C LYS A 108 20.84 10.12 6.97
N GLN A 109 21.93 9.95 7.73
CA GLN A 109 22.84 8.82 7.55
C GLN A 109 22.17 7.51 7.96
N ALA A 110 21.42 7.51 9.07
CA ALA A 110 20.65 6.37 9.53
C ALA A 110 19.56 5.98 8.51
N ALA A 111 18.80 6.95 8.00
CA ALA A 111 17.79 6.74 6.97
C ALA A 111 18.38 6.15 5.68
N GLN A 112 19.51 6.67 5.20
CA GLN A 112 20.22 6.17 4.03
C GLN A 112 20.73 4.73 4.23
N LYS A 113 21.28 4.43 5.41
CA LYS A 113 21.76 3.09 5.75
C LYS A 113 20.62 2.07 5.69
N GLU A 114 19.47 2.40 6.26
CA GLU A 114 18.28 1.52 6.23
C GLU A 114 17.73 1.36 4.81
N ALA A 115 17.66 2.44 4.03
CA ALA A 115 17.23 2.41 2.64
C ALA A 115 18.13 1.54 1.77
N LYS A 116 19.46 1.66 1.91
CA LYS A 116 20.43 0.79 1.20
C LYS A 116 20.25 -0.69 1.55
N ALA A 117 20.05 -1.02 2.81
CA ALA A 117 19.83 -2.39 3.24
C ALA A 117 18.56 -3.02 2.64
N LEU A 118 17.45 -2.26 2.61
CA LEU A 118 16.22 -2.70 1.97
C LEU A 118 16.35 -2.77 0.44
N ALA A 119 17.03 -1.80 -0.17
CA ALA A 119 17.28 -1.76 -1.60
C ALA A 119 18.06 -3.00 -2.06
N LEU A 120 19.10 -3.38 -1.33
CA LEU A 120 19.88 -4.59 -1.61
C LEU A 120 19.02 -5.86 -1.53
N LYS A 121 18.19 -5.99 -0.51
CA LYS A 121 17.23 -7.12 -0.38
C LYS A 121 16.24 -7.16 -1.54
N MET A 122 15.86 -6.01 -2.09
CA MET A 122 14.99 -5.88 -3.26
C MET A 122 15.73 -5.98 -4.60
N GLY A 123 17.01 -6.32 -4.61
CA GLY A 123 17.82 -6.45 -5.83
C GLY A 123 18.06 -5.12 -6.56
N LEU A 124 18.06 -3.99 -5.82
CA LEU A 124 18.45 -2.69 -6.34
C LEU A 124 19.92 -2.42 -6.06
N ASN A 125 20.70 -2.18 -7.11
CA ASN A 125 22.11 -1.86 -6.98
C ASN A 125 22.35 -0.44 -6.44
N GLU A 126 23.48 -0.24 -5.77
CA GLU A 126 23.84 1.07 -5.20
C GLU A 126 23.97 2.17 -6.27
N SER A 127 24.38 1.82 -7.50
CA SER A 127 24.46 2.72 -8.64
C SER A 127 23.14 3.36 -9.07
N LEU A 128 22.00 2.86 -8.54
CA LEU A 128 20.66 3.39 -8.83
C LEU A 128 20.25 4.50 -7.84
N MET A 129 20.97 4.66 -6.73
CA MET A 129 20.55 5.53 -5.62
C MET A 129 20.43 6.99 -6.01
N ASP A 130 21.29 7.47 -6.91
CA ASP A 130 21.31 8.87 -7.37
C ASP A 130 20.45 9.10 -8.63
N LYS A 131 19.88 8.04 -9.22
CA LYS A 131 19.03 8.15 -10.41
C LYS A 131 17.67 8.73 -10.08
N PHE A 132 17.17 9.56 -10.99
CA PHE A 132 15.80 10.08 -10.94
C PHE A 132 14.79 9.07 -11.52
N PRO A 133 13.50 9.21 -11.22
CA PRO A 133 12.47 8.26 -11.65
C PRO A 133 12.42 7.97 -13.15
N ASN A 134 12.73 8.95 -14.00
CA ASN A 134 12.78 8.81 -15.46
C ASN A 134 14.01 8.02 -15.98
N GLU A 135 15.01 7.79 -15.11
CA GLU A 135 16.22 7.01 -15.44
C GLU A 135 16.12 5.57 -14.92
N LEU A 136 15.05 5.23 -14.21
CA LEU A 136 14.78 3.90 -13.66
C LEU A 136 13.88 3.10 -14.59
N SER A 137 14.13 1.77 -14.68
CA SER A 137 13.12 0.91 -15.30
C SER A 137 11.83 0.87 -14.47
N GLY A 138 10.69 0.50 -15.08
CA GLY A 138 9.41 0.42 -14.37
C GLY A 138 9.49 -0.45 -13.11
N GLY A 139 10.14 -1.62 -13.19
CA GLY A 139 10.33 -2.50 -12.03
C GLY A 139 11.29 -1.94 -10.97
N GLN A 140 12.31 -1.15 -11.36
CA GLN A 140 13.19 -0.46 -10.40
C GLN A 140 12.42 0.64 -9.66
N ALA A 141 11.69 1.48 -10.38
CA ALA A 141 10.88 2.54 -9.82
C ALA A 141 9.80 1.98 -8.88
N GLN A 142 9.17 0.87 -9.24
CA GLN A 142 8.19 0.20 -8.38
C GLN A 142 8.80 -0.29 -7.07
N ARG A 143 9.98 -0.93 -7.11
CA ARG A 143 10.69 -1.36 -5.90
C ARG A 143 11.09 -0.19 -5.01
N VAL A 144 11.57 0.93 -5.58
CA VAL A 144 11.81 2.18 -4.85
C VAL A 144 10.54 2.67 -4.16
N GLY A 145 9.40 2.68 -4.85
CA GLY A 145 8.10 3.07 -4.31
C GLY A 145 7.64 2.18 -3.15
N ILE A 146 7.87 0.87 -3.25
CA ILE A 146 7.57 -0.07 -2.17
C ILE A 146 8.43 0.22 -0.95
N ILE A 147 9.76 0.40 -1.12
CA ILE A 147 10.66 0.74 -0.01
C ILE A 147 10.16 2.02 0.68
N ARG A 148 9.81 3.06 -0.07
CA ARG A 148 9.26 4.30 0.49
C ARG A 148 8.04 4.06 1.36
N GLY A 149 7.14 3.15 0.92
CA GLY A 149 5.90 2.84 1.62
C GLY A 149 6.08 2.02 2.89
N ILE A 150 7.19 1.27 3.04
CA ILE A 150 7.40 0.34 4.15
C ILE A 150 8.53 0.72 5.11
N ILE A 151 9.49 1.55 4.68
CA ILE A 151 10.73 1.83 5.42
C ILE A 151 10.47 2.43 6.81
N HIS A 152 9.43 3.23 6.95
CA HIS A 152 9.04 3.85 8.23
C HIS A 152 8.26 2.91 9.15
N ARG A 153 8.18 1.61 8.81
CA ARG A 153 7.54 0.53 9.59
C ARG A 153 6.10 0.83 9.96
N PRO A 154 5.24 1.14 8.99
CA PRO A 154 3.84 1.43 9.25
C PRO A 154 3.12 0.21 9.82
N LYS A 155 2.05 0.45 10.61
CA LYS A 155 1.20 -0.62 11.16
C LYS A 155 0.17 -1.14 10.18
N LEU A 156 -0.19 -0.32 9.19
CA LEU A 156 -1.11 -0.66 8.09
C LEU A 156 -0.43 -0.35 6.77
N ILE A 157 -0.38 -1.31 5.86
CA ILE A 157 0.23 -1.18 4.53
C ILE A 157 -0.85 -1.44 3.48
N LEU A 158 -1.06 -0.46 2.62
CA LEU A 158 -2.00 -0.52 1.51
C LEU A 158 -1.24 -0.64 0.19
N LEU A 159 -1.60 -1.63 -0.62
CA LEU A 159 -0.95 -1.96 -1.88
C LEU A 159 -1.99 -1.92 -3.01
N ASP A 160 -1.80 -1.03 -3.98
CA ASP A 160 -2.67 -0.92 -5.15
C ASP A 160 -1.98 -1.53 -6.37
N GLU A 161 -2.35 -2.75 -6.73
CA GLU A 161 -1.78 -3.55 -7.83
C GLU A 161 -0.24 -3.54 -7.87
N PRO A 162 0.44 -3.93 -6.77
CA PRO A 162 1.87 -3.70 -6.58
C PRO A 162 2.77 -4.50 -7.52
N PHE A 163 2.24 -5.45 -8.28
CA PHE A 163 3.02 -6.34 -9.15
C PHE A 163 2.73 -6.16 -10.64
N SER A 164 1.83 -5.24 -11.01
CA SER A 164 1.31 -5.10 -12.38
C SER A 164 2.37 -4.72 -13.42
N ALA A 165 3.44 -4.00 -13.04
CA ALA A 165 4.50 -3.56 -13.94
C ALA A 165 5.72 -4.48 -13.98
N LEU A 166 5.64 -5.70 -13.41
CA LEU A 166 6.77 -6.61 -13.27
C LEU A 166 6.66 -7.82 -14.21
N ASP A 167 7.80 -8.24 -14.75
CA ASP A 167 7.93 -9.56 -15.36
C ASP A 167 7.78 -10.69 -14.32
N SER A 168 7.59 -11.91 -14.78
CA SER A 168 7.30 -13.08 -13.93
C SER A 168 8.36 -13.37 -12.87
N PHE A 169 9.65 -13.20 -13.20
CA PHE A 169 10.75 -13.46 -12.27
C PHE A 169 10.81 -12.41 -11.16
N ASN A 170 10.77 -11.12 -11.53
CA ASN A 170 10.78 -10.02 -10.59
C ASN A 170 9.53 -9.99 -9.72
N ARG A 171 8.35 -10.34 -10.30
CA ARG A 171 7.09 -10.48 -9.57
C ARG A 171 7.20 -11.53 -8.47
N LYS A 172 7.68 -12.73 -8.78
CA LYS A 172 7.84 -13.81 -7.80
C LYS A 172 8.74 -13.39 -6.63
N ASN A 173 9.92 -12.84 -6.93
CA ASN A 173 10.87 -12.39 -5.91
C ASN A 173 10.28 -11.31 -5.00
N LEU A 174 9.53 -10.37 -5.56
CA LEU A 174 8.89 -9.31 -4.79
C LEU A 174 7.72 -9.81 -3.94
N GLN A 175 6.93 -10.76 -4.43
CA GLN A 175 5.89 -11.42 -3.65
C GLN A 175 6.49 -12.15 -2.45
N ASP A 176 7.57 -12.91 -2.64
CA ASP A 176 8.26 -13.63 -1.56
C ASP A 176 8.77 -12.65 -0.49
N LEU A 177 9.35 -11.54 -0.92
CA LEU A 177 9.82 -10.50 0.00
C LEU A 177 8.67 -9.82 0.76
N ILE A 178 7.56 -9.48 0.11
CA ILE A 178 6.39 -8.90 0.78
C ILE A 178 5.81 -9.87 1.80
N LYS A 179 5.78 -11.17 1.47
CA LYS A 179 5.37 -12.22 2.40
C LYS A 179 6.29 -12.29 3.62
N GLU A 180 7.61 -12.24 3.41
CA GLU A 180 8.61 -12.20 4.49
C GLU A 180 8.43 -10.96 5.38
N ILE A 181 8.23 -9.78 4.77
CA ILE A 181 7.99 -8.54 5.50
C ILE A 181 6.73 -8.64 6.35
N HIS A 182 5.62 -9.16 5.80
CA HIS A 182 4.37 -9.36 6.55
C HIS A 182 4.60 -10.28 7.75
N GLN A 183 5.25 -11.43 7.56
CA GLN A 183 5.50 -12.41 8.63
C GLN A 183 6.37 -11.85 9.76
N ASN A 184 7.33 -10.97 9.42
CA ASN A 184 8.30 -10.44 10.38
C ASN A 184 7.88 -9.11 11.04
N SER A 185 6.94 -8.35 10.44
CA SER A 185 6.61 -7.00 10.90
C SER A 185 5.37 -6.92 11.79
N HIS A 186 4.53 -7.95 11.84
CA HIS A 186 3.19 -7.92 12.44
C HIS A 186 2.28 -6.79 11.90
N ALA A 187 2.67 -6.14 10.80
CA ALA A 187 1.85 -5.13 10.15
C ALA A 187 0.63 -5.77 9.47
N THR A 188 -0.45 -5.02 9.39
CA THR A 188 -1.64 -5.42 8.63
C THR A 188 -1.49 -4.98 7.19
N PHE A 189 -1.78 -5.86 6.25
CA PHE A 189 -1.68 -5.58 4.81
C PHE A 189 -3.06 -5.62 4.17
N ILE A 190 -3.33 -4.66 3.30
CA ILE A 190 -4.48 -4.68 2.38
C ILE A 190 -3.93 -4.51 0.98
N MET A 191 -4.08 -5.52 0.16
CA MET A 191 -3.66 -5.49 -1.24
C MET A 191 -4.88 -5.61 -2.15
N VAL A 192 -4.98 -4.73 -3.12
CA VAL A 192 -5.95 -4.90 -4.20
C VAL A 192 -5.24 -5.45 -5.43
N THR A 193 -5.86 -6.42 -6.06
CA THR A 193 -5.35 -7.07 -7.27
C THR A 193 -6.50 -7.68 -8.07
N HIS A 194 -6.26 -7.96 -9.34
CA HIS A 194 -7.15 -8.77 -10.18
C HIS A 194 -6.60 -10.20 -10.40
N ASP A 195 -5.42 -10.51 -9.84
CA ASP A 195 -4.75 -11.80 -10.01
C ASP A 195 -4.99 -12.69 -8.78
N GLU A 196 -5.79 -13.75 -8.97
CA GLU A 196 -6.11 -14.71 -7.92
C GLU A 196 -4.88 -15.46 -7.41
N SER A 197 -3.86 -15.68 -8.26
CA SER A 197 -2.62 -16.37 -7.86
C SER A 197 -1.83 -15.56 -6.82
N GLU A 198 -1.87 -14.23 -6.91
CA GLU A 198 -1.27 -13.35 -5.91
C GLU A 198 -1.98 -13.47 -4.56
N ALA A 199 -3.31 -13.51 -4.58
CA ALA A 199 -4.10 -13.68 -3.38
C ALA A 199 -3.85 -15.06 -2.73
N GLN A 200 -3.83 -16.14 -3.51
CA GLN A 200 -3.52 -17.48 -3.00
C GLN A 200 -2.14 -17.57 -2.33
N LYS A 201 -1.17 -16.83 -2.85
CA LYS A 201 0.21 -16.86 -2.34
C LYS A 201 0.40 -16.03 -1.06
N LEU A 202 -0.27 -14.89 -0.95
CA LEU A 202 0.02 -13.85 0.04
C LEU A 202 -1.05 -13.70 1.12
N ALA A 203 -2.32 -13.92 0.78
CA ALA A 203 -3.42 -13.56 1.65
C ALA A 203 -3.61 -14.53 2.82
N THR A 204 -3.93 -13.97 3.99
CA THR A 204 -4.57 -14.71 5.09
C THR A 204 -6.08 -14.68 4.95
N LYS A 205 -6.62 -13.65 4.27
CA LYS A 205 -8.04 -13.45 3.98
C LYS A 205 -8.23 -12.89 2.59
N THR A 206 -9.33 -13.24 1.94
CA THR A 206 -9.72 -12.70 0.64
C THR A 206 -11.10 -12.07 0.70
N LEU A 207 -11.28 -10.99 -0.05
CA LEU A 207 -12.56 -10.33 -0.27
C LEU A 207 -12.75 -10.10 -1.77
N GLU A 208 -13.88 -10.53 -2.31
CA GLU A 208 -14.24 -10.23 -3.70
C GLU A 208 -15.19 -9.03 -3.74
N ILE A 209 -14.82 -7.99 -4.52
CA ILE A 209 -15.68 -6.83 -4.78
C ILE A 209 -16.23 -6.92 -6.20
N LYS A 210 -17.56 -6.93 -6.32
CA LYS A 210 -18.28 -6.88 -7.60
C LYS A 210 -18.81 -5.47 -7.86
N ALA A 211 -18.73 -5.03 -9.12
CA ALA A 211 -19.34 -3.76 -9.50
C ALA A 211 -20.85 -3.81 -9.25
N LEU A 212 -21.40 -2.77 -8.65
CA LEU A 212 -22.85 -2.60 -8.56
C LEU A 212 -23.40 -2.31 -9.97
N LYS A 213 -24.41 -3.04 -10.36
CA LYS A 213 -25.10 -2.90 -11.65
C LYS A 213 -26.06 -1.71 -11.63
#